data_5eebf3fbccb5fa486799e615efd6a902
#
_entry.id   5eebf3fbccb5fa486799e615efd6a902
#
_cell.length_a   1.000
_cell.length_b   1.000
_cell.length_c   1.000
_cell.angle_alpha   90.00
_cell.angle_beta   90.00
_cell.angle_gamma   90.00
#
_symmetry.space_group_name_H-M   'P 1'
#
loop_
_entity.id
_entity.type
_entity.pdbx_description
1 polymer ?
#
loop_
_entity_poly.entity_id
_entity_poly.type
_entity_poly.pdbx_seq_one_letter_code
_entity_poly.pdbx_strand_id
1 'polypeptide(L)'
;MRGNNFEDPINGITYRKLLPYGRINPRENALAPDSMSLERHRLLWLYLNQKTNFFKDDLRFLHIAPEYCFLPIFKKQKNLNYTTADLNSPWADVKMDVHQIPYQDNSFDVIMCNHVLEHVEDAHKVMTEFYRVMKKGGWGIFQVPIDTSREETFDDPTITDPKEREKHYWQADHLRLFGNDYGKKLAAVGFEVVEDNFINELSKEEVERFALPKGEIVYFCKKSN
;
A
#
# COMPACT_ATOMS: atom_id res chain seq x y z
N MET A 1 19.40 10.61 -17.49
CA MET A 1 18.15 9.84 -17.38
C MET A 1 16.91 10.60 -17.85
N ARG A 2 16.93 11.93 -17.92
CA ARG A 2 15.82 12.75 -18.45
C ARG A 2 15.48 12.39 -19.90
N GLY A 3 14.23 12.46 -20.28
CA GLY A 3 13.69 12.11 -21.59
C GLY A 3 12.17 11.96 -21.51
N ASN A 4 11.52 11.43 -22.57
CA ASN A 4 10.05 11.45 -22.68
C ASN A 4 9.41 10.05 -22.82
N ASN A 5 10.15 8.96 -22.53
CA ASN A 5 9.59 7.62 -22.66
C ASN A 5 8.70 7.24 -21.49
N PHE A 6 9.09 7.66 -20.29
CA PHE A 6 8.37 7.39 -19.04
C PHE A 6 8.07 8.68 -18.31
N GLU A 7 7.02 8.66 -17.49
CA GLU A 7 6.64 9.74 -16.60
C GLU A 7 6.31 9.21 -15.22
N ASP A 8 6.78 9.90 -14.20
CA ASP A 8 6.30 9.67 -12.84
C ASP A 8 5.12 10.61 -12.55
N PRO A 9 3.89 10.07 -12.45
CA PRO A 9 2.70 10.90 -12.25
C PRO A 9 2.67 11.58 -10.87
N ILE A 10 3.52 11.14 -9.92
CA ILE A 10 3.58 11.70 -8.56
C ILE A 10 4.22 13.10 -8.58
N ASN A 11 5.22 13.32 -9.44
CA ASN A 11 5.94 14.59 -9.51
C ASN A 11 5.98 15.23 -10.91
N GLY A 12 5.39 14.58 -11.92
CA GLY A 12 5.34 15.05 -13.31
C GLY A 12 6.69 15.00 -14.05
N ILE A 13 7.71 14.35 -13.48
CA ILE A 13 9.03 14.29 -14.09
C ILE A 13 9.08 13.18 -15.14
N THR A 14 9.69 13.50 -16.30
CA THR A 14 9.81 12.57 -17.42
C THR A 14 11.23 12.04 -17.57
N TYR A 15 11.32 10.77 -18.00
CA TYR A 15 12.56 10.02 -18.11
C TYR A 15 12.68 9.29 -19.44
N ARG A 16 13.90 9.10 -19.90
CA ARG A 16 14.23 8.18 -21.00
C ARG A 16 14.19 6.73 -20.52
N LYS A 17 14.62 6.49 -19.26
CA LYS A 17 14.68 5.18 -18.62
C LYS A 17 14.52 5.37 -17.10
N LEU A 18 13.77 4.48 -16.46
CA LEU A 18 13.72 4.36 -15.01
C LEU A 18 14.80 3.36 -14.53
N LEU A 19 15.05 3.32 -13.22
CA LEU A 19 16.01 2.39 -12.63
C LEU A 19 15.41 1.00 -12.48
N PRO A 20 16.21 -0.07 -12.56
CA PRO A 20 15.76 -1.39 -12.15
C PRO A 20 15.57 -1.47 -10.64
N TYR A 21 14.67 -2.34 -10.19
CA TYR A 21 14.42 -2.57 -8.77
C TYR A 21 14.09 -4.05 -8.47
N GLY A 22 14.64 -4.57 -7.38
CA GLY A 22 14.50 -5.95 -6.90
C GLY A 22 15.87 -6.60 -6.67
N ARG A 23 15.96 -7.47 -5.63
CA ARG A 23 17.21 -8.13 -5.26
C ARG A 23 17.53 -9.33 -6.13
N ILE A 24 16.55 -10.24 -6.31
CA ILE A 24 16.76 -11.54 -6.97
C ILE A 24 16.46 -11.45 -8.46
N ASN A 25 15.31 -10.89 -8.83
CA ASN A 25 14.87 -10.69 -10.21
C ASN A 25 14.52 -9.21 -10.42
N PRO A 26 15.51 -8.34 -10.69
CA PRO A 26 15.27 -6.92 -10.84
C PRO A 26 14.33 -6.65 -12.02
N ARG A 27 13.25 -5.91 -11.77
CA ARG A 27 12.34 -5.43 -12.80
C ARG A 27 12.92 -4.18 -13.44
N GLU A 28 13.03 -4.18 -14.75
CA GLU A 28 13.48 -3.01 -15.51
C GLU A 28 12.43 -1.89 -15.47
N ASN A 29 12.88 -0.64 -15.46
CA ASN A 29 12.05 0.57 -15.42
C ASN A 29 11.07 0.63 -14.23
N ALA A 30 11.48 0.09 -13.08
CA ALA A 30 10.63 0.01 -11.89
C ALA A 30 10.69 1.27 -11.01
N LEU A 31 11.88 1.83 -10.78
CA LEU A 31 12.12 2.88 -9.80
C LEU A 31 12.35 4.25 -10.46
N ALA A 32 11.51 5.23 -10.15
CA ALA A 32 11.74 6.62 -10.54
C ALA A 32 12.76 7.28 -9.59
N PRO A 33 13.90 7.77 -10.10
CA PRO A 33 15.02 8.16 -9.24
C PRO A 33 14.81 9.43 -8.42
N ASP A 34 13.94 10.35 -8.86
CA ASP A 34 13.72 11.62 -8.15
C ASP A 34 12.69 11.48 -7.01
N SER A 35 11.63 10.71 -7.19
CA SER A 35 10.61 10.48 -6.17
C SER A 35 10.88 9.24 -5.33
N MET A 36 11.70 8.31 -5.83
CA MET A 36 11.84 6.95 -5.31
C MET A 36 10.55 6.13 -5.41
N SER A 37 9.64 6.51 -6.34
CA SER A 37 8.42 5.75 -6.57
C SER A 37 8.67 4.46 -7.33
N LEU A 38 7.98 3.40 -6.92
CA LEU A 38 7.86 2.14 -7.63
C LEU A 38 6.57 2.09 -8.44
N GLU A 39 6.42 1.07 -9.27
CA GLU A 39 5.26 0.83 -10.13
C GLU A 39 3.94 0.92 -9.35
N ARG A 40 3.86 0.21 -8.20
CA ARG A 40 2.69 0.20 -7.31
C ARG A 40 2.36 1.57 -6.72
N HIS A 41 3.39 2.39 -6.41
CA HIS A 41 3.16 3.73 -5.87
C HIS A 41 2.53 4.65 -6.93
N ARG A 42 2.97 4.54 -8.18
CA ARG A 42 2.39 5.30 -9.30
C ARG A 42 0.96 4.88 -9.58
N LEU A 43 0.65 3.58 -9.49
CA LEU A 43 -0.72 3.06 -9.59
C LEU A 43 -1.61 3.61 -8.48
N LEU A 44 -1.17 3.55 -7.22
CA LEU A 44 -1.91 4.10 -6.08
C LEU A 44 -2.11 5.60 -6.19
N TRP A 45 -1.13 6.34 -6.68
CA TRP A 45 -1.28 7.77 -6.94
C TRP A 45 -2.40 8.08 -7.93
N LEU A 46 -2.45 7.33 -9.05
CA LEU A 46 -3.53 7.48 -10.04
C LEU A 46 -4.88 7.08 -9.44
N TYR A 47 -4.92 6.01 -8.67
CA TYR A 47 -6.12 5.54 -7.98
C TYR A 47 -6.67 6.60 -7.02
N LEU A 48 -5.83 7.17 -6.16
CA LEU A 48 -6.22 8.22 -5.22
C LEU A 48 -6.82 9.43 -5.95
N ASN A 49 -6.26 9.80 -7.10
CA ASN A 49 -6.74 10.94 -7.89
C ASN A 49 -8.06 10.67 -8.61
N GLN A 50 -8.24 9.46 -9.16
CA GLN A 50 -9.34 9.18 -10.09
C GLN A 50 -10.53 8.51 -9.41
N LYS A 51 -10.29 7.69 -8.39
CA LYS A 51 -11.30 6.81 -7.77
C LYS A 51 -11.75 7.25 -6.40
N THR A 52 -11.07 8.22 -5.78
CA THR A 52 -11.35 8.62 -4.40
C THR A 52 -11.58 10.12 -4.26
N ASN A 53 -12.01 10.52 -3.06
CA ASN A 53 -12.14 11.92 -2.65
C ASN A 53 -10.86 12.48 -1.99
N PHE A 54 -9.74 11.74 -2.02
CA PHE A 54 -8.54 12.01 -1.23
C PHE A 54 -8.00 13.44 -1.36
N PHE A 55 -7.98 13.98 -2.57
CA PHE A 55 -7.47 15.34 -2.84
C PHE A 55 -8.55 16.43 -2.85
N LYS A 56 -9.81 16.08 -2.53
CA LYS A 56 -10.97 16.98 -2.64
C LYS A 56 -11.58 17.35 -1.30
N ASP A 57 -11.71 16.36 -0.42
CA ASP A 57 -12.43 16.50 0.85
C ASP A 57 -11.45 16.73 2.01
N ASP A 58 -11.90 17.38 3.06
CA ASP A 58 -11.14 17.52 4.30
C ASP A 58 -11.13 16.18 5.05
N LEU A 59 -9.97 15.53 5.11
CA LEU A 59 -9.81 14.17 5.62
C LEU A 59 -8.80 14.09 6.76
N ARG A 60 -9.15 13.39 7.82
CA ARG A 60 -8.20 12.92 8.82
C ARG A 60 -7.59 11.61 8.35
N PHE A 61 -6.33 11.64 7.98
CA PHE A 61 -5.64 10.58 7.28
C PHE A 61 -4.51 9.96 8.13
N LEU A 62 -4.56 8.64 8.32
CA LEU A 62 -3.52 7.85 8.95
C LEU A 62 -2.75 7.05 7.89
N HIS A 63 -1.44 7.27 7.80
CA HIS A 63 -0.55 6.57 6.88
C HIS A 63 0.45 5.72 7.68
N ILE A 64 0.27 4.43 7.65
CA ILE A 64 1.13 3.45 8.33
C ILE A 64 2.31 3.12 7.43
N ALA A 65 3.53 3.07 7.99
CA ALA A 65 4.78 2.82 7.28
C ALA A 65 4.90 3.68 6.01
N PRO A 66 4.86 5.02 6.14
CA PRO A 66 4.64 5.93 5.03
C PRO A 66 5.75 5.84 3.98
N GLU A 67 5.35 5.67 2.71
CA GLU A 67 6.28 5.63 1.58
C GLU A 67 6.89 7.01 1.32
N TYR A 68 8.21 7.01 1.14
CA TYR A 68 8.99 8.22 0.92
C TYR A 68 8.48 9.08 -0.25
N CYS A 69 8.00 8.45 -1.32
CA CYS A 69 7.52 9.14 -2.52
C CYS A 69 6.26 9.99 -2.27
N PHE A 70 5.43 9.63 -1.28
CA PHE A 70 4.20 10.35 -0.96
C PHE A 70 4.38 11.41 0.13
N LEU A 71 5.30 11.18 1.08
CA LEU A 71 5.49 12.04 2.26
C LEU A 71 5.56 13.55 1.94
N PRO A 72 6.44 14.03 1.03
CA PRO A 72 6.60 15.46 0.79
C PRO A 72 5.39 16.08 0.11
N ILE A 73 4.58 15.27 -0.57
CA ILE A 73 3.40 15.73 -1.31
C ILE A 73 2.19 15.76 -0.38
N PHE A 74 1.95 14.69 0.37
CA PHE A 74 0.81 14.63 1.29
C PHE A 74 0.95 15.65 2.44
N LYS A 75 2.17 15.90 2.94
CA LYS A 75 2.42 16.96 3.93
C LYS A 75 2.09 18.38 3.44
N LYS A 76 2.00 18.60 2.14
CA LYS A 76 1.63 19.90 1.55
C LYS A 76 0.14 20.05 1.28
N GLN A 77 -0.64 18.97 1.37
CA GLN A 77 -2.08 19.01 1.15
C GLN A 77 -2.79 19.69 2.30
N LYS A 78 -3.50 20.78 2.04
CA LYS A 78 -4.21 21.56 3.08
C LYS A 78 -5.47 20.89 3.57
N ASN A 79 -6.07 20.03 2.74
CA ASN A 79 -7.28 19.26 3.04
C ASN A 79 -6.99 17.99 3.87
N LEU A 80 -5.72 17.63 4.09
CA LEU A 80 -5.37 16.45 4.86
C LEU A 80 -4.89 16.83 6.28
N ASN A 81 -5.63 16.39 7.29
CA ASN A 81 -5.09 16.28 8.64
C ASN A 81 -4.27 14.97 8.70
N TYR A 82 -3.02 15.08 8.22
CA TYR A 82 -2.14 13.96 7.90
C TYR A 82 -1.31 13.53 9.11
N THR A 83 -1.45 12.28 9.50
CA THR A 83 -0.66 11.62 10.54
C THR A 83 0.08 10.44 9.94
N THR A 84 1.41 10.40 10.12
CA THR A 84 2.24 9.26 9.74
C THR A 84 2.62 8.46 10.97
N ALA A 85 2.62 7.12 10.85
CA ALA A 85 2.94 6.24 11.95
C ALA A 85 3.78 5.04 11.50
N ASP A 86 4.77 4.68 12.32
CA ASP A 86 5.64 3.54 12.08
C ASP A 86 6.24 3.05 13.39
N LEU A 87 6.65 1.79 13.45
CA LEU A 87 7.28 1.22 14.64
C LEU A 87 8.71 1.78 14.87
N ASN A 88 9.47 1.98 13.79
CA ASN A 88 10.91 2.26 13.86
C ASN A 88 11.36 3.45 13.00
N SER A 89 10.58 3.85 12.00
CA SER A 89 10.97 4.89 11.06
C SER A 89 11.10 6.26 11.72
N PRO A 90 12.23 6.98 11.54
CA PRO A 90 12.38 8.34 12.03
C PRO A 90 11.56 9.37 11.25
N TRP A 91 10.96 8.98 10.14
CA TRP A 91 10.11 9.84 9.28
C TRP A 91 8.65 9.92 9.72
N ALA A 92 8.24 9.00 10.61
CA ALA A 92 6.87 8.97 11.12
C ALA A 92 6.69 10.01 12.25
N ASP A 93 5.52 10.66 12.25
CA ASP A 93 5.14 11.63 13.28
C ASP A 93 4.85 10.92 14.63
N VAL A 94 4.37 9.66 14.55
CA VAL A 94 4.01 8.83 15.71
C VAL A 94 4.75 7.50 15.65
N LYS A 95 5.50 7.19 16.69
CA LYS A 95 6.04 5.84 16.89
C LYS A 95 4.94 4.95 17.47
N MET A 96 4.56 3.89 16.76
CA MET A 96 3.37 3.11 17.10
C MET A 96 3.49 1.65 16.65
N ASP A 97 3.03 0.74 17.52
CA ASP A 97 2.75 -0.64 17.14
C ASP A 97 1.31 -0.73 16.60
N VAL A 98 1.16 -1.22 15.39
CA VAL A 98 -0.14 -1.35 14.70
C VAL A 98 -1.06 -2.40 15.34
N HIS A 99 -0.55 -3.28 16.21
CA HIS A 99 -1.37 -4.20 16.99
C HIS A 99 -2.16 -3.52 18.10
N GLN A 100 -1.81 -2.26 18.46
CA GLN A 100 -2.50 -1.45 19.44
C GLN A 100 -2.40 0.03 19.06
N ILE A 101 -3.27 0.47 18.18
CA ILE A 101 -3.28 1.85 17.68
C ILE A 101 -3.77 2.81 18.77
N PRO A 102 -2.93 3.79 19.23
CA PRO A 102 -3.24 4.65 20.38
C PRO A 102 -4.20 5.78 20.02
N TYR A 103 -5.25 5.48 19.29
CA TYR A 103 -6.32 6.38 18.92
C TYR A 103 -7.67 5.78 19.26
N GLN A 104 -8.64 6.64 19.53
CA GLN A 104 -10.02 6.22 19.83
C GLN A 104 -10.67 5.61 18.58
N ASP A 105 -11.74 4.85 18.81
CA ASP A 105 -12.59 4.34 17.76
C ASP A 105 -13.08 5.48 16.85
N ASN A 106 -13.23 5.21 15.57
CA ASN A 106 -13.72 6.16 14.57
C ASN A 106 -12.93 7.48 14.54
N SER A 107 -11.61 7.41 14.56
CA SER A 107 -10.71 8.57 14.57
C SER A 107 -10.33 9.07 13.19
N PHE A 108 -10.24 8.22 12.18
CA PHE A 108 -9.70 8.56 10.86
C PHE A 108 -10.72 8.35 9.74
N ASP A 109 -10.75 9.28 8.80
CA ASP A 109 -11.57 9.18 7.58
C ASP A 109 -10.92 8.23 6.57
N VAL A 110 -9.59 8.26 6.52
CA VAL A 110 -8.77 7.44 5.59
C VAL A 110 -7.63 6.77 6.33
N ILE A 111 -7.36 5.50 5.99
CA ILE A 111 -6.18 4.76 6.45
C ILE A 111 -5.46 4.15 5.24
N MET A 112 -4.15 4.36 5.14
CA MET A 112 -3.29 3.68 4.18
C MET A 112 -2.25 2.85 4.91
N CYS A 113 -2.13 1.58 4.52
CA CYS A 113 -1.14 0.65 5.07
C CYS A 113 -0.71 -0.32 3.96
N ASN A 114 0.48 -0.12 3.44
CA ASN A 114 0.98 -0.90 2.31
C ASN A 114 2.24 -1.66 2.72
N HIS A 115 2.28 -2.97 2.45
CA HIS A 115 3.43 -3.83 2.73
C HIS A 115 3.85 -3.82 4.20
N VAL A 116 2.88 -4.05 5.10
CA VAL A 116 3.09 -4.16 6.56
C VAL A 116 2.51 -5.46 7.10
N LEU A 117 1.34 -5.88 6.62
CA LEU A 117 0.61 -7.02 7.19
C LEU A 117 1.34 -8.37 7.02
N GLU A 118 2.23 -8.47 6.06
CA GLU A 118 3.11 -9.62 5.87
C GLU A 118 4.23 -9.71 6.93
N HIS A 119 4.53 -8.62 7.62
CA HIS A 119 5.60 -8.52 8.62
C HIS A 119 5.11 -8.62 10.07
N VAL A 120 3.80 -8.43 10.33
CA VAL A 120 3.25 -8.39 11.68
C VAL A 120 2.94 -9.79 12.21
N GLU A 121 3.04 -10.01 13.53
CA GLU A 121 2.76 -11.30 14.13
C GLU A 121 1.30 -11.72 13.96
N ASP A 122 0.36 -10.82 14.22
CA ASP A 122 -1.10 -11.05 14.11
C ASP A 122 -1.75 -10.06 13.14
N ALA A 123 -1.79 -10.45 11.87
CA ALA A 123 -2.41 -9.64 10.82
C ALA A 123 -3.91 -9.41 11.04
N HIS A 124 -4.64 -10.39 11.61
CA HIS A 124 -6.07 -10.25 11.89
C HIS A 124 -6.32 -9.17 12.97
N LYS A 125 -5.51 -9.16 14.03
CA LYS A 125 -5.58 -8.14 15.07
C LYS A 125 -5.30 -6.75 14.49
N VAL A 126 -4.29 -6.62 13.63
CA VAL A 126 -3.95 -5.35 12.98
C VAL A 126 -5.10 -4.87 12.07
N MET A 127 -5.68 -5.74 11.25
CA MET A 127 -6.86 -5.41 10.44
C MET A 127 -8.04 -4.97 11.31
N THR A 128 -8.24 -5.61 12.48
CA THR A 128 -9.29 -5.24 13.45
C THR A 128 -9.03 -3.85 14.03
N GLU A 129 -7.79 -3.50 14.34
CA GLU A 129 -7.43 -2.16 14.79
C GLU A 129 -7.67 -1.10 13.71
N PHE A 130 -7.34 -1.39 12.44
CA PHE A 130 -7.67 -0.49 11.32
C PHE A 130 -9.17 -0.26 11.22
N TYR A 131 -9.97 -1.34 11.32
CA TYR A 131 -11.44 -1.23 11.34
C TYR A 131 -11.93 -0.41 12.51
N ARG A 132 -11.38 -0.64 13.71
CA ARG A 132 -11.78 0.08 14.94
C ARG A 132 -11.57 1.59 14.81
N VAL A 133 -10.35 2.00 14.40
CA VAL A 133 -10.00 3.43 14.34
C VAL A 133 -10.52 4.15 13.10
N MET A 134 -10.95 3.43 12.07
CA MET A 134 -11.61 4.02 10.92
C MET A 134 -13.02 4.49 11.28
N LYS A 135 -13.41 5.68 10.83
CA LYS A 135 -14.76 6.23 10.97
C LYS A 135 -15.76 5.42 10.15
N LYS A 136 -17.01 5.42 10.57
CA LYS A 136 -18.13 5.00 9.73
C LYS A 136 -18.18 5.88 8.47
N GLY A 137 -18.38 5.28 7.30
CA GLY A 137 -18.25 5.95 6.00
C GLY A 137 -16.81 6.22 5.54
N GLY A 138 -15.82 5.95 6.39
CA GLY A 138 -14.40 6.05 6.04
C GLY A 138 -13.94 4.89 5.15
N TRP A 139 -12.73 5.03 4.60
CA TRP A 139 -12.14 4.03 3.71
C TRP A 139 -10.63 3.86 3.93
N GLY A 140 -10.10 2.77 3.42
CA GLY A 140 -8.66 2.51 3.47
C GLY A 140 -8.17 1.74 2.25
N ILE A 141 -6.87 1.79 2.02
CA ILE A 141 -6.17 0.96 1.05
C ILE A 141 -5.12 0.16 1.81
N PHE A 142 -5.20 -1.18 1.69
CA PHE A 142 -4.34 -2.10 2.40
C PHE A 142 -3.71 -3.07 1.40
N GLN A 143 -2.48 -2.74 0.95
CA GLN A 143 -1.77 -3.54 -0.05
C GLN A 143 -0.75 -4.47 0.62
N VAL A 144 -0.68 -5.69 0.09
CA VAL A 144 0.29 -6.72 0.47
C VAL A 144 0.76 -7.45 -0.78
N PRO A 145 1.90 -8.14 -0.75
CA PRO A 145 2.26 -9.06 -1.82
C PRO A 145 1.27 -10.23 -1.85
N ILE A 146 0.70 -10.51 -3.02
CA ILE A 146 -0.22 -11.64 -3.23
C ILE A 146 0.43 -12.68 -4.14
N ASP A 147 0.40 -13.93 -3.72
CA ASP A 147 0.67 -15.08 -4.58
C ASP A 147 -0.65 -15.55 -5.21
N THR A 148 -0.92 -15.11 -6.42
CA THR A 148 -2.16 -15.44 -7.15
C THR A 148 -2.26 -16.91 -7.55
N SER A 149 -1.21 -17.70 -7.38
CA SER A 149 -1.24 -19.15 -7.58
C SER A 149 -1.82 -19.90 -6.37
N ARG A 150 -1.98 -19.22 -5.21
CA ARG A 150 -2.50 -19.78 -3.99
C ARG A 150 -3.92 -19.32 -3.73
N GLU A 151 -4.79 -20.28 -3.43
CA GLU A 151 -6.17 -19.99 -2.99
C GLU A 151 -6.20 -19.41 -1.57
N GLU A 152 -5.29 -19.88 -0.69
CA GLU A 152 -5.22 -19.51 0.72
C GLU A 152 -3.86 -18.94 1.09
N THR A 153 -3.89 -17.99 2.03
CA THR A 153 -2.69 -17.44 2.67
C THR A 153 -1.86 -18.54 3.29
N PHE A 154 -0.57 -18.55 3.00
CA PHE A 154 0.39 -19.44 3.62
C PHE A 154 1.03 -18.75 4.84
N ASP A 155 0.74 -19.27 6.03
CA ASP A 155 1.20 -18.77 7.32
C ASP A 155 1.57 -19.98 8.20
N ASP A 156 2.86 -20.31 8.26
CA ASP A 156 3.38 -21.42 9.07
C ASP A 156 4.33 -20.87 10.14
N PRO A 157 3.90 -20.79 11.41
CA PRO A 157 4.69 -20.22 12.49
C PRO A 157 5.96 -21.04 12.82
N THR A 158 6.11 -22.25 12.28
CA THR A 158 7.32 -23.06 12.48
C THR A 158 8.47 -22.61 11.59
N ILE A 159 8.20 -21.84 10.52
CA ILE A 159 9.22 -21.27 9.64
C ILE A 159 9.80 -20.02 10.29
N THR A 160 10.87 -20.19 11.06
CA THR A 160 11.54 -19.13 11.81
C THR A 160 12.88 -18.70 11.21
N ASP A 161 13.54 -19.59 10.45
CA ASP A 161 14.82 -19.29 9.79
C ASP A 161 14.63 -18.25 8.67
N PRO A 162 15.42 -17.15 8.63
CA PRO A 162 15.28 -16.10 7.62
C PRO A 162 15.45 -16.56 6.17
N LYS A 163 16.28 -17.59 5.92
CA LYS A 163 16.47 -18.13 4.55
C LYS A 163 15.27 -18.97 4.11
N GLU A 164 14.68 -19.72 5.05
CA GLU A 164 13.45 -20.44 4.76
C GLU A 164 12.28 -19.47 4.57
N ARG A 165 12.19 -18.37 5.33
CA ARG A 165 11.22 -17.31 5.08
C ARG A 165 11.39 -16.68 3.70
N GLU A 166 12.61 -16.33 3.29
CA GLU A 166 12.88 -15.79 1.96
C GLU A 166 12.42 -16.73 0.83
N LYS A 167 12.62 -18.04 1.03
CA LYS A 167 12.19 -19.07 0.08
C LYS A 167 10.68 -19.24 0.02
N HIS A 168 9.99 -19.22 1.17
CA HIS A 168 8.57 -19.51 1.28
C HIS A 168 7.69 -18.25 1.20
N TYR A 169 8.18 -17.12 1.70
CA TYR A 169 7.44 -15.86 1.82
C TYR A 169 8.06 -14.72 1.01
N TRP A 170 9.08 -15.01 0.16
CA TRP A 170 9.77 -14.10 -0.73
C TRP A 170 10.73 -13.09 -0.08
N GLN A 171 10.66 -12.89 1.24
CA GLN A 171 11.60 -12.07 2.01
C GLN A 171 11.88 -12.68 3.38
N ALA A 172 13.09 -12.42 3.89
CA ALA A 172 13.58 -12.98 5.13
C ALA A 172 12.82 -12.53 6.41
N ASP A 173 12.14 -11.39 6.31
CA ASP A 173 11.37 -10.75 7.38
C ASP A 173 9.85 -10.87 7.22
N HIS A 174 9.37 -11.54 6.16
CA HIS A 174 7.97 -11.90 6.04
C HIS A 174 7.61 -13.05 6.97
N LEU A 175 6.43 -12.99 7.55
CA LEU A 175 5.88 -14.04 8.42
C LEU A 175 4.82 -14.87 7.69
N ARG A 176 4.33 -14.39 6.56
CA ARG A 176 3.32 -15.03 5.72
C ARG A 176 3.40 -14.58 4.27
N LEU A 177 2.76 -15.37 3.41
CA LEU A 177 2.52 -15.02 2.02
C LEU A 177 1.01 -15.06 1.76
N PHE A 178 0.40 -13.93 1.48
CA PHE A 178 -1.02 -13.84 1.22
C PHE A 178 -1.40 -14.48 -0.11
N GLY A 179 -2.55 -15.16 -0.12
CA GLY A 179 -3.17 -15.77 -1.29
C GLY A 179 -4.43 -15.02 -1.73
N ASN A 180 -5.22 -15.65 -2.62
CA ASN A 180 -6.48 -15.11 -3.16
C ASN A 180 -7.57 -14.92 -2.08
N ASP A 181 -7.37 -15.43 -0.87
CA ASP A 181 -8.27 -15.24 0.27
C ASP A 181 -8.05 -13.89 1.01
N TYR A 182 -7.11 -13.05 0.58
CA TYR A 182 -6.77 -11.84 1.29
C TYR A 182 -7.96 -10.88 1.44
N GLY A 183 -8.73 -10.64 0.36
CA GLY A 183 -9.95 -9.84 0.44
C GLY A 183 -10.98 -10.39 1.42
N LYS A 184 -11.11 -11.73 1.51
CA LYS A 184 -12.00 -12.38 2.49
C LYS A 184 -11.51 -12.16 3.93
N LYS A 185 -10.19 -12.13 4.18
CA LYS A 185 -9.62 -11.82 5.51
C LYS A 185 -9.93 -10.39 5.94
N LEU A 186 -9.83 -9.42 5.04
CA LEU A 186 -10.25 -8.04 5.28
C LEU A 186 -11.77 -7.95 5.56
N ALA A 187 -12.59 -8.65 4.78
CA ALA A 187 -14.03 -8.67 4.98
C ALA A 187 -14.42 -9.33 6.31
N ALA A 188 -13.68 -10.31 6.80
CA ALA A 188 -13.95 -11.02 8.05
C ALA A 188 -13.87 -10.11 9.29
N VAL A 189 -13.13 -8.99 9.25
CA VAL A 189 -13.09 -8.00 10.33
C VAL A 189 -14.14 -6.91 10.21
N GLY A 190 -14.98 -6.95 9.14
CA GLY A 190 -16.13 -6.07 8.95
C GLY A 190 -16.02 -5.08 7.80
N PHE A 191 -14.93 -5.04 7.06
CA PHE A 191 -14.81 -4.19 5.88
C PHE A 191 -15.71 -4.64 4.74
N GLU A 192 -16.29 -3.69 4.03
CA GLU A 192 -16.76 -3.86 2.66
C GLU A 192 -15.55 -3.73 1.74
N VAL A 193 -15.14 -4.83 1.10
CA VAL A 193 -13.90 -4.91 0.33
C VAL A 193 -14.21 -4.87 -1.17
N VAL A 194 -13.54 -3.98 -1.88
CA VAL A 194 -13.51 -3.93 -3.34
C VAL A 194 -12.11 -4.31 -3.80
N GLU A 195 -12.00 -5.46 -4.44
CA GLU A 195 -10.78 -5.90 -5.14
C GLU A 195 -10.77 -5.24 -6.52
N ASP A 196 -10.22 -4.03 -6.59
CA ASP A 196 -10.34 -3.17 -7.76
C ASP A 196 -9.21 -3.41 -8.76
N ASN A 197 -9.57 -3.92 -9.93
CA ASN A 197 -8.68 -4.09 -11.08
C ASN A 197 -8.50 -2.77 -11.86
N PHE A 198 -8.29 -1.66 -11.16
CA PHE A 198 -8.16 -0.33 -11.73
C PHE A 198 -7.16 -0.23 -12.88
N ILE A 199 -6.08 -1.02 -12.82
CA ILE A 199 -5.08 -1.06 -13.90
C ILE A 199 -5.71 -1.38 -15.28
N ASN A 200 -6.79 -2.15 -15.30
CA ASN A 200 -7.49 -2.54 -16.53
C ASN A 200 -8.41 -1.43 -17.10
N GLU A 201 -8.65 -0.37 -16.32
CA GLU A 201 -9.41 0.80 -16.78
C GLU A 201 -8.52 1.83 -17.48
N LEU A 202 -7.19 1.73 -17.26
CA LEU A 202 -6.21 2.62 -17.85
C LEU A 202 -5.90 2.21 -19.29
N SER A 203 -5.63 3.20 -20.15
CA SER A 203 -5.18 2.92 -21.51
C SER A 203 -3.81 2.23 -21.51
N LYS A 204 -3.53 1.48 -22.56
CA LYS A 204 -2.22 0.84 -22.72
C LYS A 204 -1.07 1.86 -22.72
N GLU A 205 -1.31 3.02 -23.31
CA GLU A 205 -0.39 4.14 -23.34
C GLU A 205 -0.07 4.68 -21.94
N GLU A 206 -1.07 4.80 -21.07
CA GLU A 206 -0.89 5.22 -19.67
C GLU A 206 -0.11 4.18 -18.88
N VAL A 207 -0.44 2.89 -19.03
CA VAL A 207 0.26 1.79 -18.35
C VAL A 207 1.74 1.76 -18.74
N GLU A 208 2.05 1.92 -20.03
CA GLU A 208 3.43 1.98 -20.52
C GLU A 208 4.12 3.29 -20.10
N ARG A 209 3.44 4.43 -20.24
CA ARG A 209 3.95 5.78 -19.93
C ARG A 209 4.35 5.93 -18.47
N PHE A 210 3.51 5.45 -17.56
CA PHE A 210 3.77 5.52 -16.14
C PHE A 210 4.51 4.29 -15.59
N ALA A 211 4.89 3.34 -16.45
CA ALA A 211 5.52 2.07 -16.07
C ALA A 211 4.79 1.41 -14.89
N LEU A 212 3.50 1.13 -15.08
CA LEU A 212 2.64 0.58 -14.02
C LEU A 212 2.81 -0.94 -13.86
N PRO A 213 2.46 -1.52 -12.70
CA PRO A 213 2.56 -2.95 -12.48
C PRO A 213 1.51 -3.70 -13.32
N LYS A 214 1.83 -4.92 -13.75
CA LYS A 214 0.86 -5.76 -14.47
C LYS A 214 0.01 -6.55 -13.47
N GLY A 215 -1.31 -6.41 -13.57
CA GLY A 215 -2.25 -7.25 -12.84
C GLY A 215 -2.34 -7.00 -11.33
N GLU A 216 -1.87 -5.85 -10.84
CA GLU A 216 -2.02 -5.49 -9.43
C GLU A 216 -3.45 -5.06 -9.10
N ILE A 217 -4.02 -5.67 -8.06
CA ILE A 217 -5.34 -5.35 -7.52
C ILE A 217 -5.18 -4.31 -6.43
N VAL A 218 -6.03 -3.28 -6.42
CA VAL A 218 -6.12 -2.33 -5.31
C VAL A 218 -7.18 -2.83 -4.33
N TYR A 219 -6.76 -3.16 -3.10
CA TYR A 219 -7.68 -3.58 -2.03
C TYR A 219 -8.25 -2.34 -1.34
N PHE A 220 -9.38 -1.89 -1.84
CA PHE A 220 -10.11 -0.75 -1.32
C PHE A 220 -11.18 -1.20 -0.32
N CYS A 221 -11.05 -0.74 0.94
CA CYS A 221 -11.86 -1.19 2.06
C CYS A 221 -12.70 -0.02 2.59
N LYS A 222 -14.00 -0.24 2.81
CA LYS A 222 -14.91 0.72 3.43
C LYS A 222 -15.41 0.21 4.77
N LYS A 223 -15.62 1.11 5.71
CA LYS A 223 -16.40 0.84 6.91
C LYS A 223 -17.81 1.40 6.73
N SER A 224 -18.79 0.49 6.66
CA SER A 224 -20.19 0.86 6.51
C SER A 224 -20.69 1.81 7.60
N ASN A 225 -21.74 2.59 7.32
CA ASN A 225 -22.34 3.58 8.23
C ASN A 225 -23.01 2.92 9.45
#